data_238ae96168a039bf8c127e0445c1b1c7
#
_entry.id   238ae96168a039bf8c127e0445c1b1c7
#
_cell.length_a   1.000
_cell.length_b   1.000
_cell.length_c   1.000
_cell.angle_alpha   90.00
_cell.angle_beta   90.00
_cell.angle_gamma   90.00
#
_symmetry.space_group_name_H-M   'P 1'
#
loop_
_entity.id
_entity.type
_entity.pdbx_description
1 polymer ?
#
loop_
_entity_poly.entity_id
_entity_poly.type
_entity_poly.pdbx_seq_one_letter_code
_entity_poly.pdbx_strand_id
1 'polypeptide(L)'
;MKTLKPLFLAFALSTAALTTQAAEPTIPQQKQVAGYYQHQFGPYQITALLDGTNYLNRSQFKGAADQEVSEILQKYYADQAKGIQTSVNAFLVNTGSQLYLVDSGAASCFGDHLGSIYNNLKASGHQPEQVNGVFLTHLHPDHVCGISNNGVANYPNATLHIAKTEYDFWLNPNTVKKLPKDKQAGFLGTVEKIKAALAPYEKAKKIKVFSDKSLAFGGVEFKPSFGHTPGHYSFKLKHEQQELVFIGDIVHSHTIQFDKPETAIEFDIDPKAAVETRLKHFAEYAKDGQTIAAAHLPFPGIGHIYSKDGKSYQWIPVHFTD
;
A
#
# COMPACT_ATOMS: atom_id res chain seq x y z
N MET A 1 45.68 96.87 2.23
CA MET A 1 44.59 96.28 3.03
C MET A 1 43.77 95.42 2.06
N LYS A 2 43.89 94.07 2.19
CA LYS A 2 43.14 93.10 1.38
C LYS A 2 42.14 92.41 2.27
N THR A 3 40.87 92.64 2.00
CA THR A 3 39.75 92.06 2.74
C THR A 3 39.51 90.63 2.25
N LEU A 4 39.63 89.65 3.17
CA LEU A 4 39.23 88.29 2.96
C LEU A 4 37.70 88.15 3.16
N LYS A 5 37.02 87.55 2.19
CA LYS A 5 35.63 87.17 2.33
C LYS A 5 35.57 85.69 2.85
N PRO A 6 34.69 85.35 3.85
CA PRO A 6 34.57 84.01 4.25
C PRO A 6 33.66 83.18 3.33
N LEU A 7 34.11 81.96 3.00
CA LEU A 7 33.43 81.02 2.18
C LEU A 7 32.57 80.09 3.12
N PHE A 8 31.25 80.23 3.05
CA PHE A 8 30.35 79.35 3.75
C PHE A 8 30.14 78.05 2.95
N LEU A 9 30.63 76.96 3.47
CA LEU A 9 30.42 75.65 2.92
C LEU A 9 29.10 75.03 3.56
N ALA A 10 28.05 74.99 2.74
CA ALA A 10 26.80 74.36 3.16
C ALA A 10 26.89 72.84 3.01
N PHE A 11 26.91 72.10 4.13
CA PHE A 11 26.80 70.64 4.15
C PHE A 11 25.33 70.24 4.04
N ALA A 12 24.89 69.72 2.92
CA ALA A 12 23.58 69.10 2.73
C ALA A 12 23.61 67.66 3.28
N LEU A 13 23.03 67.43 4.44
CA LEU A 13 22.74 66.08 4.96
C LEU A 13 21.56 65.51 4.19
N SER A 14 21.82 64.60 3.26
CA SER A 14 20.81 63.76 2.63
C SER A 14 20.50 62.58 3.56
N THR A 15 19.38 62.65 4.29
CA THR A 15 18.82 61.51 5.02
C THR A 15 18.17 60.56 4.03
N ALA A 16 18.87 59.47 3.68
CA ALA A 16 18.27 58.36 2.99
C ALA A 16 17.32 57.61 3.96
N ALA A 17 16.03 57.79 3.78
CA ALA A 17 15.02 56.98 4.48
C ALA A 17 15.08 55.58 3.94
N LEU A 18 15.68 54.64 4.68
CA LEU A 18 15.57 53.19 4.42
C LEU A 18 14.14 52.77 4.76
N THR A 19 13.28 52.68 3.77
CA THR A 19 11.99 52.03 3.88
C THR A 19 12.25 50.52 3.99
N THR A 20 12.27 50.01 5.20
CA THR A 20 12.18 48.57 5.42
C THR A 20 10.80 48.10 4.98
N GLN A 21 10.68 47.57 3.79
CA GLN A 21 9.50 46.89 3.31
C GLN A 21 9.40 45.61 4.15
N ALA A 22 8.45 45.56 5.10
CA ALA A 22 8.18 44.35 5.82
C ALA A 22 7.76 43.28 4.81
N ALA A 23 8.45 42.15 4.82
CA ALA A 23 8.06 41.02 3.97
C ALA A 23 6.62 40.62 4.33
N GLU A 24 5.78 40.46 3.32
CA GLU A 24 4.41 39.97 3.55
C GLU A 24 4.46 38.65 4.30
N PRO A 25 3.54 38.42 5.27
CA PRO A 25 3.51 37.17 6.02
C PRO A 25 3.24 36.01 5.07
N THR A 26 4.20 35.09 4.94
CA THR A 26 4.01 33.87 4.17
C THR A 26 3.15 32.90 4.94
N ILE A 27 2.01 32.47 4.38
CA ILE A 27 1.18 31.39 4.92
C ILE A 27 1.85 30.06 4.54
N PRO A 28 2.38 29.27 5.50
CA PRO A 28 3.02 27.99 5.19
C PRO A 28 2.01 27.03 4.57
N GLN A 29 2.41 26.37 3.49
CA GLN A 29 1.62 25.27 2.92
C GLN A 29 1.55 24.11 3.93
N GLN A 30 0.35 23.59 4.14
CA GLN A 30 0.14 22.47 5.03
C GLN A 30 0.59 21.18 4.37
N LYS A 31 1.12 20.24 5.16
CA LYS A 31 1.37 18.88 4.71
C LYS A 31 0.04 18.14 4.52
N GLN A 32 0.07 17.06 3.72
CA GLN A 32 -1.07 16.15 3.60
C GLN A 32 -1.49 15.65 4.99
N VAL A 33 -2.81 15.51 5.18
CA VAL A 33 -3.40 14.95 6.40
C VAL A 33 -2.93 13.50 6.63
N ALA A 34 -3.14 12.98 7.84
CA ALA A 34 -2.85 11.60 8.16
C ALA A 34 -3.56 10.64 7.20
N GLY A 35 -2.84 9.62 6.74
CA GLY A 35 -3.31 8.66 5.74
C GLY A 35 -4.13 7.55 6.39
N TYR A 36 -5.30 7.86 6.97
CA TYR A 36 -6.25 6.86 7.41
C TYR A 36 -7.68 7.24 7.02
N TYR A 37 -8.52 6.23 6.81
CA TYR A 37 -9.93 6.37 6.47
C TYR A 37 -10.71 5.26 7.16
N GLN A 38 -11.80 5.60 7.84
CA GLN A 38 -12.65 4.64 8.54
C GLN A 38 -13.89 4.33 7.71
N HIS A 39 -14.21 3.05 7.59
CA HIS A 39 -15.35 2.53 6.86
C HIS A 39 -16.10 1.53 7.73
N GLN A 40 -17.40 1.75 7.92
CA GLN A 40 -18.24 0.82 8.68
C GLN A 40 -18.73 -0.30 7.77
N PHE A 41 -18.50 -1.55 8.16
CA PHE A 41 -19.00 -2.75 7.48
C PHE A 41 -19.74 -3.64 8.46
N GLY A 42 -21.05 -3.51 8.54
CA GLY A 42 -21.87 -4.17 9.56
C GLY A 42 -21.36 -3.87 10.98
N PRO A 43 -21.03 -4.88 11.79
CA PRO A 43 -20.48 -4.68 13.13
C PRO A 43 -18.98 -4.36 13.13
N TYR A 44 -18.32 -4.41 11.99
CA TYR A 44 -16.87 -4.22 11.85
C TYR A 44 -16.55 -2.78 11.46
N GLN A 45 -15.57 -2.17 12.13
CA GLN A 45 -14.95 -0.94 11.66
C GLN A 45 -13.66 -1.28 10.92
N ILE A 46 -13.60 -0.92 9.65
CA ILE A 46 -12.42 -1.10 8.80
C ILE A 46 -11.68 0.24 8.72
N THR A 47 -10.42 0.27 9.12
CA THR A 47 -9.59 1.47 8.94
C THR A 47 -8.54 1.18 7.87
N ALA A 48 -8.70 1.82 6.70
CA ALA A 48 -7.66 1.84 5.70
C ALA A 48 -6.50 2.72 6.20
N LEU A 49 -5.28 2.23 6.05
CA LEU A 49 -4.04 2.90 6.42
C LEU A 49 -3.16 3.03 5.17
N LEU A 50 -2.76 4.25 4.84
CA LEU A 50 -1.84 4.51 3.73
C LEU A 50 -0.39 4.40 4.22
N ASP A 51 0.40 3.55 3.59
CA ASP A 51 1.85 3.50 3.81
C ASP A 51 2.58 4.61 3.06
N GLY A 52 2.11 4.88 1.86
CA GLY A 52 2.61 5.88 0.92
C GLY A 52 2.23 5.51 -0.50
N THR A 53 2.88 6.16 -1.46
CA THR A 53 2.68 5.91 -2.89
C THR A 53 4.00 5.60 -3.58
N ASN A 54 3.95 4.68 -4.52
CA ASN A 54 5.05 4.32 -5.41
C ASN A 54 4.66 4.60 -6.86
N TYR A 55 5.64 4.62 -7.76
CA TYR A 55 5.44 4.78 -9.20
C TYR A 55 6.06 3.58 -9.92
N LEU A 56 5.21 2.76 -10.51
CA LEU A 56 5.64 1.58 -11.27
C LEU A 56 6.05 1.97 -12.69
N ASN A 57 7.09 1.34 -13.20
CA ASN A 57 7.50 1.53 -14.58
C ASN A 57 6.53 0.77 -15.51
N ARG A 58 6.23 1.36 -16.68
CA ARG A 58 5.40 0.72 -17.72
C ARG A 58 5.93 -0.66 -18.13
N SER A 59 7.25 -0.79 -18.23
CA SER A 59 7.89 -2.04 -18.61
C SER A 59 7.65 -3.20 -17.64
N GLN A 60 7.19 -2.91 -16.41
CA GLN A 60 6.83 -3.92 -15.43
C GLN A 60 5.48 -4.57 -15.73
N PHE A 61 4.61 -3.93 -16.51
CA PHE A 61 3.35 -4.49 -16.97
C PHE A 61 3.57 -5.30 -18.26
N LYS A 62 3.25 -6.58 -18.24
CA LYS A 62 3.53 -7.53 -19.31
C LYS A 62 2.25 -7.94 -20.03
N GLY A 63 2.29 -8.03 -21.35
CA GLY A 63 1.15 -8.47 -22.17
C GLY A 63 0.29 -7.32 -22.73
N ALA A 64 0.62 -6.06 -22.45
CA ALA A 64 0.05 -4.88 -23.11
C ALA A 64 1.12 -4.18 -23.95
N ALA A 65 0.74 -3.67 -25.13
CA ALA A 65 1.64 -2.88 -25.96
C ALA A 65 1.83 -1.48 -25.38
N ASP A 66 3.01 -0.87 -25.56
CA ASP A 66 3.33 0.46 -25.01
C ASP A 66 2.33 1.54 -25.45
N GLN A 67 1.85 1.46 -26.69
CA GLN A 67 0.83 2.40 -27.18
C GLN A 67 -0.50 2.22 -26.44
N GLU A 68 -0.98 1.01 -26.23
CA GLU A 68 -2.20 0.73 -25.47
C GLU A 68 -2.09 1.24 -24.03
N VAL A 69 -0.94 0.99 -23.39
CA VAL A 69 -0.67 1.52 -22.04
C VAL A 69 -0.73 3.04 -22.03
N SER A 70 -0.16 3.71 -23.05
CA SER A 70 -0.21 5.16 -23.17
C SER A 70 -1.63 5.70 -23.33
N GLU A 71 -2.45 5.06 -24.16
CA GLU A 71 -3.85 5.41 -24.39
C GLU A 71 -4.69 5.23 -23.11
N ILE A 72 -4.49 4.14 -22.38
CA ILE A 72 -5.13 3.90 -21.09
C ILE A 72 -4.75 4.99 -20.08
N LEU A 73 -3.45 5.27 -19.92
CA LEU A 73 -3.00 6.29 -18.98
C LEU A 73 -3.52 7.70 -19.33
N GLN A 74 -3.62 8.02 -20.63
CA GLN A 74 -4.22 9.27 -21.09
C GLN A 74 -5.71 9.34 -20.74
N LYS A 75 -6.46 8.27 -20.94
CA LYS A 75 -7.89 8.16 -20.57
C LYS A 75 -8.12 8.46 -19.09
N TYR A 76 -7.20 8.04 -18.21
CA TYR A 76 -7.28 8.25 -16.78
C TYR A 76 -6.55 9.52 -16.28
N TYR A 77 -6.11 10.41 -17.19
CA TYR A 77 -5.36 11.64 -16.86
C TYR A 77 -4.12 11.38 -15.99
N ALA A 78 -3.51 10.21 -16.14
CA ALA A 78 -2.33 9.85 -15.35
C ALA A 78 -1.08 10.62 -15.79
N ASP A 79 -0.23 11.05 -14.85
CA ASP A 79 1.06 11.66 -15.13
C ASP A 79 2.03 10.60 -15.65
N GLN A 80 2.13 10.51 -16.98
CA GLN A 80 2.94 9.51 -17.65
C GLN A 80 4.45 9.68 -17.45
N ALA A 81 4.91 10.85 -17.04
CA ALA A 81 6.33 11.12 -16.81
C ALA A 81 6.84 10.46 -15.52
N LYS A 82 5.98 10.33 -14.51
CA LYS A 82 6.31 9.69 -13.23
C LYS A 82 6.15 8.17 -13.23
N GLY A 83 5.39 7.62 -14.17
CA GLY A 83 5.01 6.22 -14.20
C GLY A 83 3.59 5.99 -13.68
N ILE A 84 3.27 4.73 -13.35
CA ILE A 84 1.95 4.32 -12.88
C ILE A 84 1.91 4.45 -11.36
N GLN A 85 1.15 5.41 -10.86
CA GLN A 85 0.99 5.62 -9.43
C GLN A 85 0.29 4.43 -8.79
N THR A 86 0.87 3.92 -7.72
CA THR A 86 0.39 2.77 -6.96
C THR A 86 0.44 3.12 -5.48
N SER A 87 -0.68 3.01 -4.78
CA SER A 87 -0.70 3.12 -3.31
C SER A 87 -0.16 1.85 -2.68
N VAL A 88 0.31 1.95 -1.43
CA VAL A 88 0.51 0.81 -0.54
C VAL A 88 -0.41 1.03 0.65
N ASN A 89 -1.44 0.18 0.76
CA ASN A 89 -2.46 0.26 1.80
C ASN A 89 -2.41 -1.00 2.67
N ALA A 90 -2.68 -0.83 3.96
CA ALA A 90 -2.99 -1.91 4.90
C ALA A 90 -4.34 -1.60 5.58
N PHE A 91 -4.93 -2.58 6.25
CA PHE A 91 -6.28 -2.42 6.78
C PHE A 91 -6.36 -2.94 8.22
N LEU A 92 -6.85 -2.09 9.14
CA LEU A 92 -7.28 -2.54 10.46
C LEU A 92 -8.72 -3.02 10.40
N VAL A 93 -8.98 -4.12 11.09
CA VAL A 93 -10.32 -4.69 11.30
C VAL A 93 -10.59 -4.69 12.80
N ASN A 94 -11.45 -3.80 13.24
CA ASN A 94 -11.93 -3.77 14.61
C ASN A 94 -13.26 -4.50 14.68
N THR A 95 -13.30 -5.60 15.46
CA THR A 95 -14.49 -6.44 15.65
C THR A 95 -15.29 -6.04 16.89
N GLY A 96 -14.91 -4.97 17.59
CA GLY A 96 -15.43 -4.58 18.89
C GLY A 96 -14.75 -5.27 20.08
N SER A 97 -14.15 -6.44 19.87
CA SER A 97 -13.43 -7.20 20.92
C SER A 97 -11.98 -7.53 20.54
N GLN A 98 -11.64 -7.50 19.26
CA GLN A 98 -10.31 -7.81 18.72
C GLN A 98 -9.94 -6.81 17.63
N LEU A 99 -8.67 -6.54 17.51
CA LEU A 99 -8.11 -5.69 16.48
C LEU A 99 -7.12 -6.48 15.62
N TYR A 100 -7.42 -6.60 14.33
CA TYR A 100 -6.57 -7.30 13.36
C TYR A 100 -6.01 -6.33 12.34
N LEU A 101 -4.79 -6.60 11.89
CA LEU A 101 -4.17 -5.89 10.79
C LEU A 101 -4.05 -6.84 9.59
N VAL A 102 -4.48 -6.41 8.41
CA VAL A 102 -4.26 -7.10 7.13
C VAL A 102 -3.15 -6.37 6.40
N ASP A 103 -2.03 -7.04 6.23
CA ASP A 103 -0.74 -6.52 5.80
C ASP A 103 -0.20 -5.40 6.70
N SER A 104 1.02 -4.92 6.45
CA SER A 104 1.67 -3.99 7.38
C SER A 104 2.48 -2.87 6.70
N GLY A 105 2.50 -2.85 5.37
CA GLY A 105 3.29 -1.87 4.62
C GLY A 105 4.76 -2.23 4.50
N ALA A 106 5.50 -1.34 3.85
CA ALA A 106 6.89 -1.51 3.46
C ALA A 106 7.90 -1.09 4.54
N ALA A 107 7.50 -0.33 5.54
CA ALA A 107 8.43 0.34 6.46
C ALA A 107 9.59 0.99 5.69
N SER A 108 10.84 0.68 6.04
CA SER A 108 12.05 1.19 5.34
C SER A 108 12.53 0.32 4.19
N CYS A 109 11.80 -0.76 3.83
CA CYS A 109 12.27 -1.73 2.82
C CYS A 109 12.36 -1.16 1.40
N PHE A 110 11.64 -0.07 1.11
CA PHE A 110 11.63 0.62 -0.20
C PHE A 110 12.00 2.11 -0.11
N GLY A 111 12.64 2.55 0.98
CA GLY A 111 13.05 3.95 1.17
C GLY A 111 12.02 4.80 1.93
N ASP A 112 12.27 6.12 1.96
CA ASP A 112 11.58 7.04 2.90
C ASP A 112 10.19 7.51 2.44
N HIS A 113 9.77 7.16 1.21
CA HIS A 113 8.46 7.55 0.67
C HIS A 113 7.32 6.59 1.05
N LEU A 114 7.66 5.47 1.68
CA LEU A 114 6.75 4.50 2.30
C LEU A 114 7.03 4.42 3.81
N GLY A 115 6.28 3.59 4.52
CA GLY A 115 6.51 3.33 5.95
C GLY A 115 5.60 4.09 6.91
N SER A 116 4.47 4.62 6.43
CA SER A 116 3.56 5.44 7.26
C SER A 116 2.50 4.63 8.01
N ILE A 117 2.34 3.30 7.76
CA ILE A 117 1.28 2.48 8.37
C ILE A 117 1.30 2.59 9.89
N TYR A 118 2.45 2.42 10.53
CA TYR A 118 2.57 2.49 11.98
C TYR A 118 2.10 3.83 12.57
N ASN A 119 2.48 4.93 11.93
CA ASN A 119 2.09 6.27 12.37
C ASN A 119 0.63 6.56 12.07
N ASN A 120 0.10 6.13 10.93
CA ASN A 120 -1.30 6.30 10.55
C ASN A 120 -2.24 5.46 11.43
N LEU A 121 -1.80 4.26 11.87
CA LEU A 121 -2.50 3.47 12.87
C LEU A 121 -2.66 4.25 14.17
N LYS A 122 -1.60 4.87 14.66
CA LYS A 122 -1.65 5.70 15.87
C LYS A 122 -2.52 6.95 15.67
N ALA A 123 -2.39 7.61 14.53
CA ALA A 123 -3.21 8.79 14.19
C ALA A 123 -4.70 8.45 14.09
N SER A 124 -5.06 7.21 13.73
CA SER A 124 -6.46 6.74 13.70
C SER A 124 -7.06 6.44 15.08
N GLY A 125 -6.31 6.66 16.16
CA GLY A 125 -6.76 6.46 17.54
C GLY A 125 -6.47 5.08 18.13
N HIS A 126 -5.80 4.19 17.40
CA HIS A 126 -5.42 2.87 17.88
C HIS A 126 -3.95 2.86 18.37
N GLN A 127 -3.62 1.88 19.21
CA GLN A 127 -2.26 1.64 19.64
C GLN A 127 -1.74 0.31 19.07
N PRO A 128 -0.47 0.24 18.65
CA PRO A 128 0.12 -0.99 18.11
C PRO A 128 0.01 -2.19 19.04
N GLU A 129 0.02 -1.96 20.35
CA GLU A 129 -0.12 -3.00 21.38
C GLU A 129 -1.53 -3.60 21.45
N GLN A 130 -2.53 -2.94 20.86
CA GLN A 130 -3.92 -3.44 20.78
C GLN A 130 -4.10 -4.44 19.65
N VAL A 131 -3.17 -4.53 18.70
CA VAL A 131 -3.25 -5.46 17.57
C VAL A 131 -3.08 -6.90 18.08
N ASN A 132 -4.12 -7.72 17.92
CA ASN A 132 -4.15 -9.10 18.37
C ASN A 132 -3.57 -10.09 17.34
N GLY A 133 -3.71 -9.75 16.06
CA GLY A 133 -3.15 -10.55 14.96
C GLY A 133 -2.85 -9.74 13.73
N VAL A 134 -1.86 -10.19 12.96
CA VAL A 134 -1.56 -9.67 11.63
C VAL A 134 -1.78 -10.80 10.62
N PHE A 135 -2.68 -10.59 9.67
CA PHE A 135 -2.91 -11.48 8.54
C PHE A 135 -2.10 -10.99 7.36
N LEU A 136 -1.09 -11.76 6.94
CA LEU A 136 -0.29 -11.43 5.78
C LEU A 136 -0.87 -12.11 4.54
N THR A 137 -1.26 -11.31 3.54
CA THR A 137 -1.77 -11.82 2.26
C THR A 137 -0.69 -12.64 1.57
N HIS A 138 0.53 -12.16 1.63
CA HIS A 138 1.76 -12.80 1.15
C HIS A 138 2.99 -12.12 1.80
N LEU A 139 4.21 -12.53 1.42
CA LEU A 139 5.43 -12.06 2.07
C LEU A 139 6.28 -11.10 1.23
N HIS A 140 5.73 -10.39 0.22
CA HIS A 140 6.50 -9.31 -0.39
C HIS A 140 6.80 -8.19 0.63
N PRO A 141 7.92 -7.48 0.45
CA PRO A 141 8.40 -6.53 1.46
C PRO A 141 7.44 -5.38 1.78
N ASP A 142 6.61 -4.95 0.84
CA ASP A 142 5.60 -3.90 1.05
C ASP A 142 4.34 -4.37 1.80
N HIS A 143 4.27 -5.65 2.13
CA HIS A 143 3.22 -6.24 2.99
C HIS A 143 3.77 -6.67 4.35
N VAL A 144 5.02 -7.16 4.39
CA VAL A 144 5.57 -7.77 5.59
C VAL A 144 6.54 -6.89 6.37
N CYS A 145 7.25 -5.95 5.74
CA CYS A 145 8.32 -5.23 6.42
C CYS A 145 7.83 -4.37 7.60
N GLY A 146 6.60 -3.86 7.52
CA GLY A 146 6.02 -3.01 8.57
C GLY A 146 5.70 -3.73 9.88
N ILE A 147 5.81 -5.08 9.96
CA ILE A 147 5.58 -5.78 11.24
C ILE A 147 6.68 -5.51 12.26
N SER A 148 7.88 -5.12 11.82
CA SER A 148 9.01 -4.88 12.72
C SER A 148 9.86 -3.70 12.27
N ASN A 149 10.62 -3.14 13.19
CA ASN A 149 11.60 -2.09 12.92
C ASN A 149 12.87 -2.36 13.72
N ASN A 150 14.03 -2.40 13.03
CA ASN A 150 15.34 -2.62 13.66
C ASN A 150 15.37 -3.82 14.63
N GLY A 151 14.73 -4.94 14.25
CA GLY A 151 14.68 -6.16 15.06
C GLY A 151 13.71 -6.11 16.25
N VAL A 152 12.85 -5.08 16.34
CA VAL A 152 11.81 -4.94 17.35
C VAL A 152 10.43 -5.10 16.69
N ALA A 153 9.56 -5.91 17.30
CA ALA A 153 8.18 -6.07 16.83
C ALA A 153 7.39 -4.78 16.97
N ASN A 154 6.80 -4.29 15.88
CA ASN A 154 5.92 -3.11 15.90
C ASN A 154 4.58 -3.42 16.56
N TYR A 155 4.10 -4.66 16.47
CA TYR A 155 2.84 -5.12 17.07
C TYR A 155 3.15 -6.22 18.09
N PRO A 156 3.65 -5.88 19.30
CA PRO A 156 4.27 -6.85 20.22
C PRO A 156 3.30 -7.90 20.75
N ASN A 157 2.00 -7.60 20.77
CA ASN A 157 0.96 -8.54 21.24
C ASN A 157 0.38 -9.41 20.12
N ALA A 158 0.64 -9.05 18.85
CA ALA A 158 0.06 -9.74 17.71
C ALA A 158 0.67 -11.14 17.48
N THR A 159 -0.18 -12.05 16.98
CA THR A 159 0.24 -13.28 16.32
C THR A 159 0.24 -13.06 14.80
N LEU A 160 1.31 -13.40 14.11
CA LEU A 160 1.36 -13.39 12.65
C LEU A 160 0.69 -14.63 12.08
N HIS A 161 -0.19 -14.45 11.12
CA HIS A 161 -0.85 -15.54 10.41
C HIS A 161 -0.34 -15.55 8.96
N ILE A 162 0.34 -16.63 8.58
CA ILE A 162 1.01 -16.78 7.28
C ILE A 162 0.59 -18.10 6.64
N ALA A 163 0.24 -18.07 5.35
CA ALA A 163 -0.03 -19.31 4.63
C ALA A 163 1.22 -20.21 4.57
N LYS A 164 1.03 -21.51 4.80
CA LYS A 164 2.15 -22.48 4.79
C LYS A 164 2.90 -22.48 3.46
N THR A 165 2.17 -22.43 2.36
CA THR A 165 2.76 -22.41 1.01
C THR A 165 3.62 -21.17 0.80
N GLU A 166 3.22 -20.02 1.35
CA GLU A 166 3.97 -18.77 1.29
C GLU A 166 5.23 -18.83 2.14
N TYR A 167 5.07 -19.26 3.40
CA TYR A 167 6.18 -19.42 4.33
C TYR A 167 7.25 -20.38 3.79
N ASP A 168 6.82 -21.56 3.30
CA ASP A 168 7.71 -22.57 2.73
C ASP A 168 8.39 -22.07 1.44
N PHE A 169 7.68 -21.33 0.58
CA PHE A 169 8.25 -20.82 -0.68
C PHE A 169 9.42 -19.87 -0.40
N TRP A 170 9.23 -18.88 0.45
CA TRP A 170 10.25 -17.86 0.70
C TRP A 170 11.38 -18.35 1.60
N LEU A 171 11.09 -19.17 2.60
CA LEU A 171 12.08 -19.54 3.62
C LEU A 171 12.78 -20.89 3.37
N ASN A 172 12.35 -21.66 2.37
CA ASN A 172 13.05 -22.86 1.98
C ASN A 172 14.32 -22.50 1.15
N PRO A 173 15.54 -22.85 1.63
CA PRO A 173 16.77 -22.51 0.94
C PRO A 173 16.96 -23.19 -0.42
N ASN A 174 16.12 -24.17 -0.74
CA ASN A 174 16.14 -24.83 -2.06
C ASN A 174 15.27 -24.13 -3.10
N THR A 175 14.39 -23.19 -2.73
CA THR A 175 13.55 -22.46 -3.68
C THR A 175 14.40 -21.67 -4.66
N VAL A 176 15.40 -20.94 -4.21
CA VAL A 176 16.29 -20.13 -5.05
C VAL A 176 16.99 -20.96 -6.14
N LYS A 177 17.32 -22.24 -5.85
CA LYS A 177 17.99 -23.14 -6.83
C LYS A 177 17.12 -23.51 -8.03
N LYS A 178 15.79 -23.38 -7.91
CA LYS A 178 14.80 -23.67 -8.96
C LYS A 178 14.52 -22.45 -9.85
N LEU A 179 14.97 -21.26 -9.45
CA LEU A 179 14.76 -20.02 -10.20
C LEU A 179 15.83 -19.82 -11.27
N PRO A 180 15.51 -19.12 -12.38
CA PRO A 180 16.48 -18.66 -13.35
C PRO A 180 17.61 -17.87 -12.67
N LYS A 181 18.84 -17.99 -13.16
CA LYS A 181 20.03 -17.39 -12.53
C LYS A 181 19.93 -15.89 -12.34
N ASP A 182 19.36 -15.18 -13.30
CA ASP A 182 19.14 -13.73 -13.28
C ASP A 182 18.11 -13.29 -12.22
N LYS A 183 17.22 -14.16 -11.76
CA LYS A 183 16.24 -13.90 -10.70
C LYS A 183 16.74 -14.24 -9.29
N GLN A 184 17.80 -15.04 -9.16
CA GLN A 184 18.23 -15.55 -7.87
C GLN A 184 18.69 -14.45 -6.89
N ALA A 185 19.45 -13.46 -7.37
CA ALA A 185 19.95 -12.37 -6.52
C ALA A 185 18.80 -11.51 -5.96
N GLY A 186 17.83 -11.14 -6.79
CA GLY A 186 16.63 -10.41 -6.35
C GLY A 186 15.80 -11.19 -5.33
N PHE A 187 15.60 -12.49 -5.59
CA PHE A 187 14.90 -13.37 -4.66
C PHE A 187 15.59 -13.44 -3.30
N LEU A 188 16.91 -13.62 -3.26
CA LEU A 188 17.66 -13.64 -2.00
C LEU A 188 17.57 -12.32 -1.24
N GLY A 189 17.66 -11.17 -1.93
CA GLY A 189 17.46 -9.85 -1.29
C GLY A 189 16.06 -9.70 -0.69
N THR A 190 15.02 -10.24 -1.33
CA THR A 190 13.67 -10.30 -0.78
C THR A 190 13.61 -11.21 0.45
N VAL A 191 14.22 -12.39 0.39
CA VAL A 191 14.28 -13.34 1.52
C VAL A 191 14.96 -12.73 2.74
N GLU A 192 16.03 -11.96 2.56
CA GLU A 192 16.72 -11.27 3.66
C GLU A 192 15.79 -10.27 4.37
N LYS A 193 15.05 -9.47 3.61
CA LYS A 193 14.07 -8.52 4.16
C LYS A 193 12.96 -9.26 4.93
N ILE A 194 12.40 -10.32 4.36
CA ILE A 194 11.38 -11.16 5.01
C ILE A 194 11.91 -11.72 6.33
N LYS A 195 13.08 -12.32 6.34
CA LYS A 195 13.71 -12.89 7.56
C LYS A 195 13.94 -11.81 8.63
N ALA A 196 14.43 -10.65 8.23
CA ALA A 196 14.64 -9.53 9.16
C ALA A 196 13.30 -9.08 9.78
N ALA A 197 12.23 -9.00 8.99
CA ALA A 197 10.91 -8.63 9.48
C ALA A 197 10.32 -9.68 10.44
N LEU A 198 10.45 -10.97 10.11
CA LEU A 198 9.90 -12.08 10.90
C LEU A 198 10.68 -12.38 12.19
N ALA A 199 11.97 -12.06 12.26
CA ALA A 199 12.86 -12.47 13.33
C ALA A 199 12.35 -12.19 14.76
N PRO A 200 11.81 -11.01 15.12
CA PRO A 200 11.32 -10.77 16.47
C PRO A 200 10.10 -11.65 16.82
N TYR A 201 9.27 -11.98 15.85
CA TYR A 201 8.10 -12.85 16.04
C TYR A 201 8.47 -14.33 16.10
N GLU A 202 9.46 -14.78 15.33
CA GLU A 202 10.04 -16.13 15.46
C GLU A 202 10.63 -16.34 16.84
N LYS A 203 11.46 -15.39 17.32
CA LYS A 203 12.02 -15.40 18.67
C LYS A 203 10.94 -15.46 19.75
N ALA A 204 9.85 -14.74 19.56
CA ALA A 204 8.71 -14.70 20.49
C ALA A 204 7.75 -15.90 20.33
N LYS A 205 7.95 -16.78 19.34
CA LYS A 205 7.04 -17.89 18.98
C LYS A 205 5.61 -17.40 18.65
N LYS A 206 5.52 -16.25 17.98
CA LYS A 206 4.27 -15.58 17.60
C LYS A 206 3.97 -15.68 16.10
N ILE A 207 4.44 -16.72 15.43
CA ILE A 207 4.09 -17.04 14.05
C ILE A 207 3.21 -18.27 14.03
N LYS A 208 2.02 -18.13 13.43
CA LYS A 208 1.09 -19.22 13.16
C LYS A 208 1.00 -19.44 11.65
N VAL A 209 1.53 -20.57 11.23
CA VAL A 209 1.45 -21.01 9.83
C VAL A 209 0.16 -21.80 9.64
N PHE A 210 -0.67 -21.43 8.65
CA PHE A 210 -1.90 -22.14 8.32
C PHE A 210 -1.82 -22.80 6.94
N SER A 211 -2.45 -23.95 6.78
CA SER A 211 -2.41 -24.74 5.54
C SER A 211 -3.76 -24.93 4.88
N ASP A 212 -4.85 -24.45 5.48
CA ASP A 212 -6.18 -24.88 5.05
C ASP A 212 -7.17 -23.76 4.74
N LYS A 213 -8.09 -24.12 3.85
CA LYS A 213 -9.13 -23.32 3.22
C LYS A 213 -10.24 -22.86 4.16
N SER A 214 -10.20 -23.24 5.43
CA SER A 214 -11.35 -23.13 6.36
C SER A 214 -11.02 -22.48 7.69
N LEU A 215 -9.98 -21.68 7.79
CA LEU A 215 -9.73 -20.92 9.01
C LEU A 215 -10.62 -19.69 9.03
N ALA A 216 -11.74 -19.78 9.73
CA ALA A 216 -12.44 -18.61 10.24
C ALA A 216 -11.79 -18.23 11.58
N PHE A 217 -11.07 -17.12 11.63
CA PHE A 217 -10.54 -16.58 12.87
C PHE A 217 -11.16 -15.20 13.09
N GLY A 218 -11.87 -15.02 14.18
CA GLY A 218 -12.53 -13.74 14.47
C GLY A 218 -13.53 -13.27 13.39
N GLY A 219 -14.16 -14.20 12.67
CA GLY A 219 -15.09 -13.87 11.57
C GLY A 219 -14.43 -13.68 10.20
N VAL A 220 -13.10 -13.84 10.10
CA VAL A 220 -12.35 -13.71 8.83
C VAL A 220 -12.18 -15.09 8.19
N GLU A 221 -12.65 -15.24 6.95
CA GLU A 221 -12.42 -16.42 6.11
C GLU A 221 -11.18 -16.22 5.24
N PHE A 222 -10.37 -17.27 5.08
CA PHE A 222 -9.19 -17.26 4.23
C PHE A 222 -9.51 -17.87 2.87
N LYS A 223 -9.22 -17.16 1.78
CA LYS A 223 -9.50 -17.59 0.42
C LYS A 223 -8.21 -17.64 -0.39
N PRO A 224 -7.78 -18.81 -0.91
CA PRO A 224 -6.63 -18.90 -1.80
C PRO A 224 -6.79 -18.02 -3.03
N SER A 225 -5.76 -17.23 -3.36
CA SER A 225 -5.69 -16.37 -4.55
C SER A 225 -4.29 -16.42 -5.16
N PHE A 226 -3.85 -17.64 -5.46
CA PHE A 226 -2.49 -17.96 -5.92
C PHE A 226 -2.15 -17.34 -7.27
N GLY A 227 -0.86 -17.17 -7.51
CA GLY A 227 -0.30 -16.71 -8.78
C GLY A 227 0.69 -15.58 -8.59
N HIS A 228 0.28 -14.48 -7.98
CA HIS A 228 1.18 -13.40 -7.62
C HIS A 228 2.34 -13.93 -6.76
N THR A 229 2.01 -14.65 -5.70
CA THR A 229 2.92 -15.60 -5.06
C THR A 229 2.24 -16.97 -4.94
N PRO A 230 3.01 -18.07 -4.74
CA PRO A 230 2.44 -19.41 -4.63
C PRO A 230 1.53 -19.61 -3.42
N GLY A 231 1.65 -18.78 -2.41
CA GLY A 231 0.86 -18.84 -1.19
C GLY A 231 0.05 -17.59 -0.91
N HIS A 232 -0.25 -16.77 -1.92
CA HIS A 232 -1.07 -15.58 -1.77
C HIS A 232 -2.51 -15.92 -1.37
N TYR A 233 -3.02 -15.23 -0.33
CA TYR A 233 -4.39 -15.36 0.16
C TYR A 233 -5.11 -14.03 0.22
N SER A 234 -6.39 -14.06 -0.11
CA SER A 234 -7.34 -13.01 0.21
C SER A 234 -8.04 -13.34 1.54
N PHE A 235 -8.48 -12.31 2.26
CA PHE A 235 -9.21 -12.46 3.51
C PHE A 235 -10.60 -11.85 3.35
N LYS A 236 -11.62 -12.53 3.88
CA LYS A 236 -13.01 -12.13 3.68
C LYS A 236 -13.76 -12.01 4.99
N LEU A 237 -14.47 -10.90 5.16
CA LEU A 237 -15.46 -10.68 6.20
C LEU A 237 -16.85 -10.87 5.61
N LYS A 238 -17.76 -11.43 6.40
CA LYS A 238 -19.18 -11.54 6.08
C LYS A 238 -20.03 -10.86 7.13
N HIS A 239 -21.04 -10.16 6.67
CA HIS A 239 -22.10 -9.63 7.48
C HIS A 239 -23.41 -9.72 6.71
N GLU A 240 -24.33 -10.55 7.21
CA GLU A 240 -25.59 -10.88 6.51
C GLU A 240 -25.34 -11.39 5.09
N GLN A 241 -25.84 -10.67 4.06
CA GLN A 241 -25.65 -10.99 2.63
C GLN A 241 -24.47 -10.24 2.01
N GLN A 242 -23.75 -9.41 2.79
CA GLN A 242 -22.66 -8.59 2.29
C GLN A 242 -21.32 -9.26 2.57
N GLU A 243 -20.37 -9.07 1.66
CA GLU A 243 -19.00 -9.52 1.81
C GLU A 243 -18.03 -8.36 1.57
N LEU A 244 -16.99 -8.26 2.40
CA LEU A 244 -15.84 -7.40 2.20
C LEU A 244 -14.60 -8.28 2.09
N VAL A 245 -13.83 -8.12 0.99
CA VAL A 245 -12.69 -8.96 0.68
C VAL A 245 -11.42 -8.12 0.61
N PHE A 246 -10.42 -8.44 1.44
CA PHE A 246 -9.07 -7.91 1.35
C PHE A 246 -8.33 -8.72 0.31
N ILE A 247 -8.04 -8.12 -0.84
CA ILE A 247 -7.61 -8.86 -2.04
C ILE A 247 -6.09 -8.93 -2.23
N GLY A 248 -5.31 -8.25 -1.38
CA GLY A 248 -3.85 -8.16 -1.53
C GLY A 248 -3.45 -7.72 -2.95
N ASP A 249 -2.59 -8.50 -3.57
CA ASP A 249 -1.96 -8.22 -4.85
C ASP A 249 -2.58 -8.95 -6.06
N ILE A 250 -3.91 -9.16 -6.00
CA ILE A 250 -4.65 -9.58 -7.22
C ILE A 250 -4.52 -8.50 -8.31
N VAL A 251 -4.32 -7.23 -7.93
CA VAL A 251 -4.20 -6.09 -8.85
C VAL A 251 -3.26 -5.02 -8.31
N HIS A 252 -2.49 -4.37 -9.21
CA HIS A 252 -1.51 -3.32 -8.88
C HIS A 252 -1.82 -1.97 -9.55
N SER A 253 -2.74 -1.93 -10.51
CA SER A 253 -3.10 -0.71 -11.22
C SER A 253 -4.58 -0.67 -11.51
N HIS A 254 -5.26 0.37 -10.98
CA HIS A 254 -6.67 0.64 -11.27
C HIS A 254 -6.90 1.16 -12.71
N THR A 255 -5.84 1.47 -13.43
CA THR A 255 -5.92 1.88 -14.84
C THR A 255 -5.66 0.71 -15.76
N ILE A 256 -4.41 0.25 -15.85
CA ILE A 256 -3.99 -0.75 -16.83
C ILE A 256 -4.70 -2.09 -16.62
N GLN A 257 -4.67 -2.63 -15.40
CA GLN A 257 -5.21 -3.97 -15.12
C GLN A 257 -6.74 -3.98 -14.96
N PHE A 258 -7.39 -2.82 -14.93
CA PHE A 258 -8.85 -2.73 -15.03
C PHE A 258 -9.32 -2.68 -16.48
N ASP A 259 -8.65 -1.92 -17.35
CA ASP A 259 -8.96 -1.89 -18.78
C ASP A 259 -8.50 -3.18 -19.50
N LYS A 260 -7.36 -3.75 -19.08
CA LYS A 260 -6.74 -4.96 -19.63
C LYS A 260 -6.39 -5.93 -18.49
N PRO A 261 -7.37 -6.66 -17.95
CA PRO A 261 -7.16 -7.50 -16.78
C PRO A 261 -6.23 -8.70 -17.03
N GLU A 262 -5.98 -9.05 -18.29
CA GLU A 262 -5.00 -10.05 -18.72
C GLU A 262 -3.53 -9.58 -18.61
N THR A 263 -3.29 -8.31 -18.26
CA THR A 263 -1.94 -7.77 -18.10
C THR A 263 -1.30 -8.27 -16.81
N ALA A 264 -0.23 -9.04 -16.90
CA ALA A 264 0.57 -9.48 -15.75
C ALA A 264 1.52 -8.37 -15.27
N ILE A 265 2.10 -8.54 -14.08
CA ILE A 265 3.15 -7.66 -13.58
C ILE A 265 4.45 -8.43 -13.34
N GLU A 266 5.58 -7.75 -13.44
CA GLU A 266 6.92 -8.37 -13.34
C GLU A 266 7.16 -9.07 -11.99
N PHE A 267 6.41 -8.70 -10.96
CA PHE A 267 6.50 -9.25 -9.60
C PHE A 267 5.72 -10.57 -9.45
N ASP A 268 4.87 -10.92 -10.41
CA ASP A 268 4.16 -12.19 -10.38
C ASP A 268 5.13 -13.36 -10.48
N ILE A 269 5.13 -14.26 -9.49
CA ILE A 269 5.95 -15.48 -9.50
C ILE A 269 5.45 -16.45 -10.57
N ASP A 270 4.13 -16.57 -10.74
CA ASP A 270 3.47 -17.27 -11.84
C ASP A 270 2.52 -16.30 -12.55
N PRO A 271 2.99 -15.57 -13.58
CA PRO A 271 2.19 -14.58 -14.28
C PRO A 271 0.89 -15.13 -14.88
N LYS A 272 0.90 -16.38 -15.36
CA LYS A 272 -0.28 -17.03 -15.94
C LYS A 272 -1.33 -17.27 -14.86
N ALA A 273 -0.94 -17.90 -13.76
CA ALA A 273 -1.85 -18.14 -12.63
C ALA A 273 -2.35 -16.85 -12.00
N ALA A 274 -1.52 -15.80 -11.90
CA ALA A 274 -1.92 -14.49 -11.41
C ALA A 274 -3.01 -13.85 -12.27
N VAL A 275 -2.87 -13.90 -13.60
CA VAL A 275 -3.87 -13.41 -14.55
C VAL A 275 -5.17 -14.23 -14.44
N GLU A 276 -5.10 -15.55 -14.42
CA GLU A 276 -6.27 -16.43 -14.27
C GLU A 276 -7.02 -16.14 -12.96
N THR A 277 -6.30 -15.96 -11.87
CA THR A 277 -6.84 -15.59 -10.57
C THR A 277 -7.54 -14.24 -10.63
N ARG A 278 -6.91 -13.22 -11.23
CA ARG A 278 -7.49 -11.88 -11.39
C ARG A 278 -8.78 -11.92 -12.22
N LEU A 279 -8.75 -12.54 -13.38
CA LEU A 279 -9.92 -12.64 -14.28
C LEU A 279 -11.10 -13.30 -13.58
N LYS A 280 -10.85 -14.42 -12.88
CA LYS A 280 -11.87 -15.11 -12.09
C LYS A 280 -12.46 -14.23 -11.00
N HIS A 281 -11.60 -13.62 -10.20
CA HIS A 281 -12.06 -12.83 -9.04
C HIS A 281 -12.72 -11.51 -9.47
N PHE A 282 -12.22 -10.84 -10.51
CA PHE A 282 -12.86 -9.63 -11.02
C PHE A 282 -14.28 -9.91 -11.53
N ALA A 283 -14.47 -11.03 -12.26
CA ALA A 283 -15.79 -11.44 -12.70
C ALA A 283 -16.75 -11.75 -11.52
N GLU A 284 -16.24 -12.43 -10.48
CA GLU A 284 -16.97 -12.74 -9.25
C GLU A 284 -17.36 -11.44 -8.52
N TYR A 285 -16.40 -10.55 -8.25
CA TYR A 285 -16.62 -9.31 -7.52
C TYR A 285 -17.59 -8.37 -8.25
N ALA A 286 -17.46 -8.24 -9.57
CA ALA A 286 -18.36 -7.41 -10.38
C ALA A 286 -19.78 -7.97 -10.45
N LYS A 287 -19.93 -9.31 -10.49
CA LYS A 287 -21.25 -9.97 -10.53
C LYS A 287 -21.98 -9.86 -9.20
N ASP A 288 -21.28 -10.10 -8.11
CA ASP A 288 -21.87 -10.26 -6.78
C ASP A 288 -21.92 -8.93 -6.01
N GLY A 289 -21.33 -7.86 -6.57
CA GLY A 289 -21.31 -6.53 -5.95
C GLY A 289 -20.52 -6.46 -4.65
N GLN A 290 -19.53 -7.35 -4.48
CA GLN A 290 -18.72 -7.43 -3.28
C GLN A 290 -17.95 -6.13 -3.04
N THR A 291 -17.83 -5.72 -1.77
CA THR A 291 -16.88 -4.67 -1.39
C THR A 291 -15.49 -5.28 -1.33
N ILE A 292 -14.53 -4.63 -1.95
CA ILE A 292 -13.12 -5.03 -1.87
C ILE A 292 -12.27 -3.98 -1.16
N ALA A 293 -11.21 -4.44 -0.50
CA ALA A 293 -10.16 -3.64 0.09
C ALA A 293 -8.83 -4.11 -0.52
N ALA A 294 -8.15 -3.22 -1.25
CA ALA A 294 -7.02 -3.55 -2.11
C ALA A 294 -5.75 -2.82 -1.69
N ALA A 295 -4.65 -3.55 -1.62
CA ALA A 295 -3.35 -3.00 -1.21
C ALA A 295 -2.84 -1.92 -2.17
N HIS A 296 -3.08 -2.07 -3.47
CA HIS A 296 -2.46 -1.22 -4.49
C HIS A 296 -3.43 -0.33 -5.28
N LEU A 297 -4.69 -0.26 -4.89
CA LEU A 297 -5.63 0.70 -5.48
C LEU A 297 -5.54 2.06 -4.79
N PRO A 298 -5.98 3.15 -5.47
CA PRO A 298 -5.93 4.49 -4.88
C PRO A 298 -6.57 4.54 -3.50
N PHE A 299 -5.86 5.14 -2.55
CA PHE A 299 -6.34 5.29 -1.17
C PHE A 299 -7.77 5.90 -1.15
N PRO A 300 -8.70 5.39 -0.32
CA PRO A 300 -8.52 4.41 0.76
C PRO A 300 -8.46 2.94 0.33
N GLY A 301 -8.47 2.64 -0.96
CA GLY A 301 -8.40 1.28 -1.49
C GLY A 301 -9.66 0.44 -1.25
N ILE A 302 -10.75 1.02 -0.75
CA ILE A 302 -12.02 0.34 -0.49
C ILE A 302 -13.04 0.75 -1.54
N GLY A 303 -13.76 -0.22 -2.12
CA GLY A 303 -14.75 0.05 -3.16
C GLY A 303 -15.29 -1.21 -3.82
N HIS A 304 -15.81 -1.03 -5.04
CA HIS A 304 -16.40 -2.09 -5.84
C HIS A 304 -15.73 -2.18 -7.20
N ILE A 305 -15.80 -3.35 -7.79
CA ILE A 305 -15.44 -3.57 -9.20
C ILE A 305 -16.72 -3.63 -10.00
N TYR A 306 -16.83 -2.79 -11.04
CA TYR A 306 -17.93 -2.80 -11.96
C TYR A 306 -17.46 -3.27 -13.33
N SER A 307 -18.29 -4.02 -14.03
CA SER A 307 -18.10 -4.34 -15.45
C SER A 307 -19.43 -4.29 -16.18
N LYS A 308 -19.41 -3.68 -17.35
CA LYS A 308 -20.58 -3.65 -18.26
C LYS A 308 -20.60 -4.85 -19.22
N ASP A 309 -19.41 -5.34 -19.59
CA ASP A 309 -19.22 -6.31 -20.70
C ASP A 309 -18.53 -7.61 -20.28
N GLY A 310 -18.09 -7.69 -19.00
CA GLY A 310 -17.32 -8.82 -18.47
C GLY A 310 -15.89 -8.93 -19.01
N LYS A 311 -15.40 -7.93 -19.76
CA LYS A 311 -14.05 -7.91 -20.36
C LYS A 311 -13.17 -6.82 -19.80
N SER A 312 -13.74 -5.65 -19.59
CA SER A 312 -13.09 -4.52 -18.94
C SER A 312 -13.81 -4.17 -17.64
N TYR A 313 -13.09 -3.54 -16.74
CA TYR A 313 -13.60 -3.26 -15.41
C TYR A 313 -13.38 -1.79 -15.04
N GLN A 314 -14.11 -1.33 -14.04
CA GLN A 314 -13.98 0.00 -13.49
C GLN A 314 -13.92 -0.08 -11.98
N TRP A 315 -13.04 0.71 -11.40
CA TRP A 315 -12.95 0.92 -9.97
C TRP A 315 -13.98 1.94 -9.50
N ILE A 316 -14.84 1.56 -8.58
CA ILE A 316 -15.85 2.43 -7.96
C ILE A 316 -15.49 2.55 -6.47
N PRO A 317 -14.81 3.61 -6.04
CA PRO A 317 -14.48 3.80 -4.63
C PRO A 317 -15.74 3.98 -3.79
N VAL A 318 -15.69 3.61 -2.51
CA VAL A 318 -16.75 3.92 -1.55
C VAL A 318 -16.91 5.44 -1.40
N HIS A 319 -18.12 5.87 -1.12
CA HIS A 319 -18.39 7.26 -0.79
C HIS A 319 -17.80 7.61 0.57
N PHE A 320 -17.34 8.85 0.71
CA PHE A 320 -17.02 9.38 2.03
C PHE A 320 -18.29 9.46 2.85
N THR A 321 -18.26 8.92 4.05
CA THR A 321 -19.34 9.00 5.04
C THR A 321 -18.79 9.54 6.35
N ASP A 322 -19.59 10.36 7.01
CA ASP A 322 -19.27 10.99 8.30
C ASP A 322 -19.20 9.96 9.43
#